data_79a1c0b076f5e8dce00ea8fadaa97926
#
_entry.id   79a1c0b076f5e8dce00ea8fadaa97926
#
_cell.length_a   1.000
_cell.length_b   1.000
_cell.length_c   1.000
_cell.angle_alpha   90.00
_cell.angle_beta   90.00
_cell.angle_gamma   90.00
#
_symmetry.space_group_name_H-M   'P 1'
#
loop_
_entity.id
_entity.type
_entity.pdbx_description
1 polymer ?
#
loop_
_entity_poly.entity_id
_entity_poly.type
_entity_poly.pdbx_seq_one_letter_code
_entity_poly.pdbx_strand_id
1 'polypeptide(L)'
;MPTASEARVQYEAGQSKVAMAALTDSGDHLYFKSGDNFWSKKSGYEPNVKPDGLATGGAVIPAVSSTSDYVDVAALTCYLAGVLTNVGADTDVACTRPSGGSPANTHIINSITVTALGAIAVVAGTPSTSFSPTRGAAGGPPLIDVGAIEIAQVKFTAAATGDVTASEIFQVPGDSQERYDYPTWEENRSYVENGIAGYAGVTFDTALPLIHTGPAAKPVYAEYYEPSFANIPKATDFVAPEESFSVSSTQIYGGTIGATSKSLGQGGFNAFLESGIYEGFEKLRGENLWFKFYPDRTKAPYIACQGILGITRSFPAGDNIKATCTISSEAIADDVVS
;
A
#
# COMPACT_ATOMS: atom_id res chain seq x y z
N MET A 1 3.20 -13.71 38.01
CA MET A 1 2.40 -14.13 36.83
C MET A 1 1.11 -13.35 36.89
N PRO A 2 0.60 -12.79 35.78
CA PRO A 2 -0.70 -12.14 35.78
C PRO A 2 -1.79 -13.15 36.16
N THR A 3 -2.77 -12.70 36.93
CA THR A 3 -3.93 -13.52 37.29
C THR A 3 -5.03 -13.31 36.24
N ALA A 4 -5.93 -14.29 36.10
CA ALA A 4 -7.04 -14.20 35.14
C ALA A 4 -7.92 -12.93 35.36
N SER A 5 -7.94 -12.37 36.56
CA SER A 5 -8.65 -11.13 36.88
C SER A 5 -7.99 -9.86 36.31
N GLU A 6 -6.75 -9.94 35.85
CA GLU A 6 -6.00 -8.82 35.29
C GLU A 6 -6.06 -8.77 33.77
N ALA A 7 -6.53 -9.83 33.12
CA ALA A 7 -6.68 -9.88 31.67
C ALA A 7 -7.88 -9.05 31.17
N ARG A 8 -7.81 -8.60 29.92
CA ARG A 8 -8.97 -8.00 29.22
C ARG A 8 -8.97 -8.35 27.74
N VAL A 9 -10.16 -8.47 27.19
CA VAL A 9 -10.40 -8.58 25.75
C VAL A 9 -11.04 -7.29 25.25
N GLN A 10 -10.53 -6.78 24.14
CA GLN A 10 -11.12 -5.68 23.41
C GLN A 10 -11.53 -6.15 22.02
N TYR A 11 -12.54 -5.54 21.47
CA TYR A 11 -13.03 -5.80 20.11
C TYR A 11 -13.20 -4.48 19.38
N GLU A 12 -13.17 -4.54 18.05
CA GLU A 12 -13.48 -3.40 17.19
C GLU A 12 -14.98 -3.08 17.30
N ALA A 13 -15.31 -2.08 18.12
CA ALA A 13 -16.68 -1.64 18.35
C ALA A 13 -17.19 -0.71 17.25
N GLY A 14 -16.30 0.04 16.63
CA GLY A 14 -16.59 1.00 15.59
C GLY A 14 -15.39 1.23 14.70
N GLN A 15 -15.56 2.09 13.70
CA GLN A 15 -14.49 2.51 12.81
C GLN A 15 -14.65 3.97 12.42
N SER A 16 -13.56 4.66 12.13
CA SER A 16 -13.52 6.01 11.59
C SER A 16 -12.80 6.03 10.26
N LYS A 17 -13.37 6.74 9.29
CA LYS A 17 -12.78 6.89 7.97
C LYS A 17 -11.58 7.84 8.05
N VAL A 18 -10.45 7.41 7.53
CA VAL A 18 -9.32 8.26 7.18
C VAL A 18 -9.43 8.56 5.69
N ALA A 19 -9.57 9.84 5.36
CA ALA A 19 -9.58 10.28 3.97
C ALA A 19 -8.22 10.00 3.32
N MET A 20 -8.15 10.10 1.98
CA MET A 20 -6.92 9.87 1.23
C MET A 20 -5.73 10.60 1.87
N ALA A 21 -4.83 9.84 2.45
CA ALA A 21 -3.67 10.32 3.20
C ALA A 21 -2.39 9.67 2.66
N ALA A 22 -1.30 10.42 2.71
CA ALA A 22 0.00 9.92 2.29
C ALA A 22 0.47 8.79 3.21
N LEU A 23 0.92 7.69 2.62
CA LEU A 23 1.64 6.64 3.33
C LEU A 23 3.10 7.03 3.48
N THR A 24 3.72 6.60 4.57
CA THR A 24 5.14 6.85 4.84
C THR A 24 5.98 5.73 4.26
N ASP A 25 6.96 6.07 3.44
CA ASP A 25 7.96 5.12 2.97
C ASP A 25 8.77 4.58 4.15
N SER A 26 8.96 3.27 4.22
CA SER A 26 9.81 2.62 5.25
C SER A 26 11.31 2.90 5.08
N GLY A 27 11.70 3.47 3.93
CA GLY A 27 13.08 3.74 3.55
C GLY A 27 13.69 2.71 2.60
N ASP A 28 12.99 1.61 2.34
CA ASP A 28 13.34 0.61 1.34
C ASP A 28 12.66 0.83 -0.02
N HIS A 29 11.74 1.81 -0.08
CA HIS A 29 10.91 2.14 -1.24
C HIS A 29 10.02 0.98 -1.74
N LEU A 30 9.88 -0.05 -0.92
CA LEU A 30 9.02 -1.22 -1.13
C LEU A 30 7.78 -1.17 -0.26
N TYR A 31 7.94 -0.86 1.03
CA TYR A 31 6.87 -0.87 2.00
C TYR A 31 6.48 0.55 2.42
N PHE A 32 5.21 0.88 2.22
CA PHE A 32 4.60 2.17 2.56
C PHE A 32 3.57 2.00 3.67
N LYS A 33 3.76 2.71 4.77
CA LYS A 33 3.07 2.55 6.06
C LYS A 33 2.03 3.63 6.30
N SER A 34 0.92 3.28 6.95
CA SER A 34 -0.16 4.21 7.32
C SER A 34 -0.04 4.82 8.72
N GLY A 35 1.08 4.61 9.43
CA GLY A 35 1.22 4.99 10.84
C GLY A 35 0.78 3.86 11.78
N ASP A 36 0.51 4.18 13.06
CA ASP A 36 0.33 3.18 14.14
C ASP A 36 -1.03 2.49 14.16
N ASN A 37 -1.86 2.68 13.13
CA ASN A 37 -3.25 2.24 13.16
C ASN A 37 -3.50 1.02 12.29
N PHE A 38 -4.43 0.19 12.76
CA PHE A 38 -4.92 -0.97 12.03
C PHE A 38 -5.84 -0.53 10.87
N TRP A 39 -5.90 -1.30 9.82
CA TRP A 39 -6.91 -1.14 8.78
C TRP A 39 -8.10 -2.06 9.03
N SER A 40 -9.27 -1.47 9.24
CA SER A 40 -10.51 -2.18 9.52
C SER A 40 -11.04 -2.89 8.27
N LYS A 41 -11.50 -4.14 8.46
CA LYS A 41 -12.30 -4.89 7.46
C LYS A 41 -13.79 -4.97 7.83
N LYS A 42 -14.17 -4.30 8.90
CA LYS A 42 -15.56 -4.31 9.34
C LYS A 42 -16.48 -3.84 8.21
N SER A 43 -17.62 -4.52 8.06
CA SER A 43 -18.58 -4.28 6.97
C SER A 43 -18.02 -4.53 5.57
N GLY A 44 -16.96 -5.35 5.45
CA GLY A 44 -16.35 -5.73 4.17
C GLY A 44 -15.54 -4.62 3.51
N TYR A 45 -15.16 -3.57 4.25
CA TYR A 45 -14.40 -2.47 3.69
C TYR A 45 -12.98 -2.89 3.27
N GLU A 46 -12.59 -2.50 2.07
CA GLU A 46 -11.24 -2.65 1.55
C GLU A 46 -10.59 -1.26 1.37
N PRO A 47 -9.30 -1.09 1.72
CA PRO A 47 -8.62 0.18 1.53
C PRO A 47 -8.52 0.56 0.05
N ASN A 48 -8.56 1.85 -0.24
CA ASN A 48 -8.38 2.38 -1.58
C ASN A 48 -6.99 3.02 -1.67
N VAL A 49 -6.05 2.31 -2.31
CA VAL A 49 -4.65 2.74 -2.43
C VAL A 49 -4.41 3.35 -3.81
N LYS A 50 -3.80 4.54 -3.83
CA LYS A 50 -3.55 5.31 -5.05
C LYS A 50 -2.13 5.88 -5.03
N PRO A 51 -1.16 5.19 -5.62
CA PRO A 51 0.11 5.81 -5.96
C PRO A 51 -0.11 6.92 -6.99
N ASP A 52 0.68 7.99 -6.92
CA ASP A 52 0.67 8.97 -7.99
C ASP A 52 1.11 8.35 -9.31
N GLY A 53 0.46 8.72 -10.41
CA GLY A 53 0.78 8.19 -11.73
C GLY A 53 -0.35 8.27 -12.73
N LEU A 54 -0.01 8.02 -13.98
CA LEU A 54 -0.93 8.01 -15.11
C LEU A 54 -1.97 6.90 -14.93
N ALA A 55 -3.25 7.24 -15.14
CA ALA A 55 -4.35 6.28 -15.16
C ALA A 55 -4.77 5.95 -16.60
N THR A 56 -5.07 6.96 -17.40
CA THR A 56 -5.48 6.75 -18.80
C THR A 56 -4.98 7.89 -19.71
N GLY A 57 -4.86 7.63 -21.00
CA GLY A 57 -4.48 8.65 -21.99
C GLY A 57 -3.00 9.03 -21.93
N GLY A 58 -2.66 10.29 -22.20
CA GLY A 58 -1.31 10.83 -22.10
C GLY A 58 -0.35 10.36 -23.20
N ALA A 59 -0.87 9.96 -24.36
CA ALA A 59 -0.01 9.68 -25.49
C ALA A 59 0.76 10.94 -25.90
N VAL A 60 2.08 10.82 -26.04
CA VAL A 60 2.96 11.87 -26.55
C VAL A 60 3.33 11.51 -27.99
N ILE A 61 3.14 12.45 -28.89
CA ILE A 61 3.41 12.29 -30.32
C ILE A 61 4.24 13.48 -30.82
N PRO A 62 4.93 13.36 -31.97
CA PRO A 62 5.51 14.51 -32.65
C PRO A 62 4.47 15.61 -32.87
N ALA A 63 4.84 16.88 -32.72
CA ALA A 63 3.91 17.99 -32.90
C ALA A 63 3.31 17.97 -34.31
N VAL A 64 1.98 18.00 -34.40
CA VAL A 64 1.24 18.01 -35.67
C VAL A 64 1.49 19.33 -36.47
N SER A 65 1.81 20.39 -35.75
CA SER A 65 2.19 21.69 -36.34
C SER A 65 3.50 21.65 -37.14
N SER A 66 4.30 20.55 -37.01
CA SER A 66 5.67 20.45 -37.50
C SER A 66 6.58 21.60 -36.99
N THR A 67 6.28 22.09 -35.79
CA THR A 67 7.16 23.02 -35.08
C THR A 67 8.36 22.27 -34.56
N SER A 68 9.57 22.69 -34.91
CA SER A 68 10.80 22.00 -34.52
C SER A 68 10.95 21.96 -33.00
N ASP A 69 11.34 20.79 -32.48
CA ASP A 69 11.60 20.50 -31.07
C ASP A 69 10.35 20.49 -30.17
N TYR A 70 9.16 20.31 -30.77
CA TYR A 70 7.88 20.23 -30.03
C TYR A 70 7.23 18.87 -30.11
N VAL A 71 6.43 18.57 -29.12
CA VAL A 71 5.57 17.39 -29.06
C VAL A 71 4.15 17.79 -28.69
N ASP A 72 3.17 16.96 -29.07
CA ASP A 72 1.79 17.09 -28.62
C ASP A 72 1.49 16.02 -27.57
N VAL A 73 0.75 16.37 -26.55
CA VAL A 73 0.33 15.49 -25.46
C VAL A 73 -1.19 15.35 -25.50
N ALA A 74 -1.67 14.12 -25.65
CA ALA A 74 -3.09 13.84 -25.60
C ALA A 74 -3.66 14.02 -24.18
N ALA A 75 -4.95 14.35 -24.09
CA ALA A 75 -5.63 14.44 -22.81
C ALA A 75 -5.45 13.16 -21.99
N LEU A 76 -5.37 13.29 -20.69
CA LEU A 76 -5.10 12.17 -19.77
C LEU A 76 -5.86 12.31 -18.46
N THR A 77 -5.93 11.20 -17.74
CA THR A 77 -6.26 11.18 -16.33
C THR A 77 -5.10 10.59 -15.53
N CYS A 78 -4.84 11.14 -14.37
CA CYS A 78 -3.78 10.67 -13.48
C CYS A 78 -4.20 10.83 -12.02
N TYR A 79 -3.55 10.08 -11.14
CA TYR A 79 -3.64 10.31 -9.70
C TYR A 79 -2.52 11.24 -9.27
N LEU A 80 -2.91 12.33 -8.59
CA LEU A 80 -2.00 13.29 -7.94
C LEU A 80 -2.50 13.49 -6.52
N ALA A 81 -1.66 13.26 -5.53
CA ALA A 81 -2.03 13.26 -4.11
C ALA A 81 -3.25 12.37 -3.81
N GLY A 82 -3.33 11.20 -4.48
CA GLY A 82 -4.44 10.26 -4.35
C GLY A 82 -5.74 10.69 -5.02
N VAL A 83 -5.78 11.86 -5.67
CA VAL A 83 -6.98 12.41 -6.34
C VAL A 83 -6.91 12.18 -7.84
N LEU A 84 -7.99 11.62 -8.41
CA LEU A 84 -8.09 11.48 -9.86
C LEU A 84 -8.23 12.87 -10.51
N THR A 85 -7.22 13.26 -11.27
CA THR A 85 -7.11 14.56 -11.92
C THR A 85 -7.23 14.40 -13.44
N ASN A 86 -8.06 15.23 -14.05
CA ASN A 86 -8.19 15.32 -15.51
C ASN A 86 -7.28 16.42 -16.03
N VAL A 87 -6.43 16.08 -16.99
CA VAL A 87 -5.52 17.01 -17.65
C VAL A 87 -5.91 17.10 -19.13
N GLY A 88 -6.16 18.32 -19.62
CA GLY A 88 -6.48 18.56 -21.03
C GLY A 88 -5.29 18.20 -21.94
N ALA A 89 -5.60 18.00 -23.22
CA ALA A 89 -4.55 17.88 -24.22
C ALA A 89 -3.75 19.19 -24.29
N ASP A 90 -2.45 19.10 -24.58
CA ASP A 90 -1.57 20.24 -24.81
C ASP A 90 -0.82 20.04 -26.14
N THR A 91 -0.72 21.07 -26.91
CA THR A 91 -0.08 21.08 -28.22
C THR A 91 1.15 21.98 -28.21
N ASP A 92 2.11 21.64 -29.05
CA ASP A 92 3.34 22.41 -29.18
C ASP A 92 4.09 22.57 -27.84
N VAL A 93 4.24 21.48 -27.11
CA VAL A 93 4.99 21.40 -25.86
C VAL A 93 6.49 21.39 -26.20
N ALA A 94 7.20 22.45 -25.83
CA ALA A 94 8.60 22.65 -26.22
C ALA A 94 9.58 21.76 -25.47
N CYS A 95 10.38 20.97 -26.19
CA CYS A 95 11.49 20.18 -25.66
C CYS A 95 12.81 20.93 -25.86
N THR A 96 13.75 20.74 -24.94
CA THR A 96 15.06 21.38 -25.02
C THR A 96 16.06 20.50 -25.77
N ARG A 97 16.68 21.06 -26.82
CA ARG A 97 17.84 20.41 -27.46
C ARG A 97 19.14 20.82 -26.79
N PRO A 98 20.19 19.96 -26.88
CA PRO A 98 21.48 20.36 -26.35
C PRO A 98 22.02 21.59 -27.09
N SER A 99 22.49 22.59 -26.33
CA SER A 99 23.23 23.70 -26.94
C SER A 99 24.58 23.20 -27.40
N GLY A 100 24.79 23.15 -28.72
CA GLY A 100 26.02 22.65 -29.32
C GLY A 100 27.26 23.36 -28.77
N GLY A 101 28.18 22.57 -28.23
CA GLY A 101 29.51 22.95 -27.78
C GLY A 101 30.56 22.02 -28.39
N SER A 102 31.86 22.31 -28.30
CA SER A 102 32.90 21.38 -28.77
C SER A 102 33.69 20.80 -27.58
N PRO A 103 33.82 19.49 -27.45
CA PRO A 103 33.14 18.41 -28.18
C PRO A 103 31.65 18.41 -27.89
N ALA A 104 30.86 18.21 -28.92
CA ALA A 104 29.43 18.46 -28.88
C ALA A 104 28.73 17.48 -27.95
N ASN A 105 28.26 17.94 -26.80
CA ASN A 105 27.27 17.22 -25.98
C ASN A 105 25.96 17.25 -26.78
N THR A 106 25.68 16.18 -27.49
CA THR A 106 24.54 16.06 -28.41
C THR A 106 23.38 15.28 -27.82
N HIS A 107 23.62 14.52 -26.74
CA HIS A 107 22.62 13.66 -26.13
C HIS A 107 21.96 14.33 -24.93
N ILE A 108 20.63 14.43 -24.95
CA ILE A 108 19.81 14.95 -23.83
C ILE A 108 18.52 14.16 -23.75
N ILE A 109 18.01 13.95 -22.54
CA ILE A 109 16.69 13.40 -22.29
C ILE A 109 15.83 14.47 -21.63
N ASN A 110 14.67 14.74 -22.24
CA ASN A 110 13.63 15.59 -21.67
C ASN A 110 12.54 14.68 -21.08
N SER A 111 12.15 14.90 -19.85
CA SER A 111 10.99 14.26 -19.25
C SER A 111 9.74 15.10 -19.47
N ILE A 112 8.73 14.53 -20.11
CA ILE A 112 7.40 15.13 -20.22
C ILE A 112 6.65 14.74 -18.94
N THR A 113 6.19 15.75 -18.20
CA THR A 113 5.63 15.55 -16.86
C THR A 113 4.26 16.17 -16.73
N VAL A 114 3.50 15.70 -15.75
CA VAL A 114 2.34 16.41 -15.20
C VAL A 114 2.76 16.92 -13.83
N THR A 115 2.68 18.22 -13.63
CA THR A 115 3.02 18.85 -12.34
C THR A 115 2.02 18.47 -11.25
N ALA A 116 2.38 18.68 -9.99
CA ALA A 116 1.47 18.49 -8.85
C ALA A 116 0.15 19.29 -8.95
N LEU A 117 0.12 20.32 -9.80
CA LEU A 117 -1.09 21.13 -10.06
C LEU A 117 -1.88 20.66 -11.29
N GLY A 118 -1.48 19.56 -11.95
CA GLY A 118 -2.17 19.03 -13.12
C GLY A 118 -1.87 19.77 -14.44
N ALA A 119 -0.72 20.42 -14.56
CA ALA A 119 -0.27 21.07 -15.81
C ALA A 119 0.81 20.23 -16.51
N ILE A 120 0.77 20.15 -17.84
CA ILE A 120 1.84 19.56 -18.63
C ILE A 120 3.09 20.47 -18.54
N ALA A 121 4.25 19.85 -18.33
CA ALA A 121 5.53 20.53 -18.28
C ALA A 121 6.66 19.66 -18.84
N VAL A 122 7.78 20.28 -19.20
CA VAL A 122 8.98 19.58 -19.65
C VAL A 122 10.12 19.90 -18.70
N VAL A 123 10.78 18.84 -18.23
CA VAL A 123 12.01 18.95 -17.45
C VAL A 123 13.17 18.47 -18.31
N ALA A 124 14.10 19.37 -18.64
CA ALA A 124 15.25 19.04 -19.45
C ALA A 124 16.36 18.40 -18.60
N GLY A 125 16.98 17.34 -19.11
CA GLY A 125 18.17 16.76 -18.52
C GLY A 125 19.44 17.57 -18.79
N THR A 126 20.56 17.08 -18.27
CA THR A 126 21.88 17.68 -18.55
C THR A 126 22.47 17.03 -19.81
N PRO A 127 22.90 17.83 -20.82
CA PRO A 127 23.47 17.27 -22.04
C PRO A 127 24.78 16.51 -21.79
N SER A 128 25.05 15.50 -22.65
CA SER A 128 26.28 14.68 -22.62
C SER A 128 26.68 14.23 -24.02
N THR A 129 27.82 13.57 -24.14
CA THR A 129 28.27 12.91 -25.39
C THR A 129 27.60 11.56 -25.63
N SER A 130 26.90 11.01 -24.65
CA SER A 130 26.17 9.74 -24.73
C SER A 130 25.02 9.72 -23.74
N PHE A 131 24.02 8.85 -23.94
CA PHE A 131 22.98 8.61 -22.96
C PHE A 131 23.51 7.86 -21.73
N SER A 132 22.96 8.20 -20.57
CA SER A 132 23.16 7.50 -19.29
C SER A 132 21.84 6.89 -18.82
N PRO A 133 21.82 5.69 -18.25
CA PRO A 133 20.64 5.14 -17.61
C PRO A 133 20.39 5.78 -16.22
N THR A 134 21.38 6.49 -15.65
CA THR A 134 21.28 7.05 -14.31
C THR A 134 20.55 8.36 -14.35
N ARG A 135 19.42 8.44 -13.63
CA ARG A 135 18.62 9.66 -13.51
C ARG A 135 19.41 10.75 -12.77
N GLY A 136 19.28 11.99 -13.24
CA GLY A 136 20.03 13.13 -12.72
C GLY A 136 21.48 13.24 -13.21
N ALA A 137 22.02 12.20 -13.86
CA ALA A 137 23.37 12.26 -14.47
C ALA A 137 23.34 13.01 -15.81
N ALA A 138 24.50 13.48 -16.26
CA ALA A 138 24.64 14.03 -17.61
C ALA A 138 24.32 12.94 -18.67
N GLY A 139 23.44 13.28 -19.62
CA GLY A 139 22.90 12.37 -20.62
C GLY A 139 21.80 11.42 -20.10
N GLY A 140 21.50 11.45 -18.81
CA GLY A 140 20.42 10.66 -18.19
C GLY A 140 19.09 11.44 -18.11
N PRO A 141 18.00 10.74 -17.75
CA PRO A 141 16.72 11.38 -17.45
C PRO A 141 16.88 12.41 -16.32
N PRO A 142 16.21 13.56 -16.34
CA PRO A 142 16.25 14.50 -15.23
C PRO A 142 15.52 13.98 -13.99
N LEU A 143 15.86 14.53 -12.82
CA LEU A 143 14.99 14.45 -11.65
C LEU A 143 13.83 15.42 -11.84
N ILE A 144 12.62 15.01 -11.49
CA ILE A 144 11.41 15.84 -11.60
C ILE A 144 11.00 16.37 -10.22
N ASP A 145 10.10 17.35 -10.19
CA ASP A 145 9.63 17.92 -8.93
C ASP A 145 8.80 16.91 -8.12
N VAL A 146 8.88 16.99 -6.79
CA VAL A 146 8.09 16.15 -5.89
C VAL A 146 6.59 16.39 -6.14
N GLY A 147 5.83 15.31 -6.27
CA GLY A 147 4.40 15.34 -6.60
C GLY A 147 4.08 15.51 -8.09
N ALA A 148 5.09 15.68 -8.96
CA ALA A 148 4.92 15.53 -10.40
C ALA A 148 5.02 14.05 -10.80
N ILE A 149 4.47 13.70 -11.96
CA ILE A 149 4.62 12.38 -12.57
C ILE A 149 5.25 12.49 -13.95
N GLU A 150 6.08 11.55 -14.34
CA GLU A 150 6.64 11.43 -15.70
C GLU A 150 5.68 10.62 -16.58
N ILE A 151 5.33 11.12 -17.75
CA ILE A 151 4.43 10.45 -18.70
C ILE A 151 5.13 9.99 -19.98
N ALA A 152 6.29 10.59 -20.30
CA ALA A 152 7.13 10.20 -21.42
C ALA A 152 8.54 10.78 -21.26
N GLN A 153 9.48 10.23 -22.03
CA GLN A 153 10.80 10.82 -22.26
C GLN A 153 10.99 11.10 -23.75
N VAL A 154 11.60 12.25 -24.09
CA VAL A 154 12.04 12.57 -25.43
C VAL A 154 13.57 12.64 -25.43
N LYS A 155 14.21 11.80 -26.30
CA LYS A 155 15.65 11.58 -26.32
C LYS A 155 16.24 12.14 -27.61
N PHE A 156 17.00 13.22 -27.49
CA PHE A 156 17.70 13.81 -28.64
C PHE A 156 19.17 13.36 -28.71
N THR A 157 19.65 13.16 -29.94
CA THR A 157 21.04 12.78 -30.25
C THR A 157 21.75 13.87 -31.06
N ALA A 158 21.07 14.96 -31.36
CA ALA A 158 21.61 16.07 -32.17
C ALA A 158 21.26 17.43 -31.58
N ALA A 159 22.18 18.39 -31.70
CA ALA A 159 21.97 19.78 -31.27
C ALA A 159 21.19 20.60 -32.30
N ALA A 160 21.14 20.16 -33.56
CA ALA A 160 20.39 20.85 -34.59
C ALA A 160 18.89 20.80 -34.34
N THR A 161 18.18 21.89 -34.42
CA THR A 161 16.72 21.97 -34.35
C THR A 161 16.09 21.16 -35.49
N GLY A 162 14.98 20.54 -35.24
CA GLY A 162 14.25 19.74 -36.21
C GLY A 162 13.01 19.10 -35.61
N ASP A 163 12.15 18.58 -36.47
CA ASP A 163 10.94 17.92 -36.03
C ASP A 163 11.26 16.73 -35.14
N VAL A 164 10.53 16.61 -34.04
CA VAL A 164 10.63 15.41 -33.18
C VAL A 164 10.07 14.22 -33.94
N THR A 165 10.76 13.10 -33.87
CA THR A 165 10.32 11.85 -34.51
C THR A 165 9.73 10.89 -33.48
N ALA A 166 8.86 9.99 -33.92
CA ALA A 166 8.26 8.97 -33.05
C ALA A 166 9.31 8.05 -32.39
N SER A 167 10.48 7.88 -33.03
CA SER A 167 11.60 7.06 -32.49
C SER A 167 12.37 7.76 -31.36
N GLU A 168 12.17 9.05 -31.15
CA GLU A 168 12.75 9.83 -30.06
C GLU A 168 11.86 9.87 -28.84
N ILE A 169 10.59 9.37 -28.93
CA ILE A 169 9.60 9.41 -27.86
C ILE A 169 9.50 8.01 -27.20
N PHE A 170 9.63 7.96 -25.89
CA PHE A 170 9.59 6.75 -25.08
C PHE A 170 8.50 6.83 -24.01
N GLN A 171 7.63 5.80 -23.95
CA GLN A 171 6.50 5.70 -23.01
C GLN A 171 6.39 4.27 -22.47
N VAL A 172 7.48 3.74 -21.88
CA VAL A 172 7.51 2.39 -21.32
C VAL A 172 7.15 2.48 -19.83
N PRO A 173 6.07 1.82 -19.38
CA PRO A 173 5.70 1.80 -17.96
C PRO A 173 6.85 1.32 -17.07
N GLY A 174 7.13 2.07 -15.99
CA GLY A 174 8.20 1.76 -15.05
C GLY A 174 9.60 2.19 -15.47
N ASP A 175 9.81 2.63 -16.73
CA ASP A 175 11.08 3.16 -17.22
C ASP A 175 10.99 4.65 -17.58
N SER A 176 10.10 4.98 -18.50
CA SER A 176 9.91 6.36 -19.02
C SER A 176 8.47 6.86 -18.85
N GLN A 177 7.60 6.08 -18.22
CA GLN A 177 6.23 6.46 -17.90
C GLN A 177 5.86 5.94 -16.52
N GLU A 178 5.38 6.82 -15.66
CA GLU A 178 4.83 6.46 -14.36
C GLU A 178 3.35 6.16 -14.48
N ARG A 179 2.95 4.93 -14.17
CA ARG A 179 1.56 4.55 -14.01
C ARG A 179 1.22 4.38 -12.54
N TYR A 180 -0.05 4.67 -12.17
CA TYR A 180 -0.51 4.47 -10.79
C TYR A 180 -0.61 2.99 -10.42
N ASP A 181 -0.84 2.11 -11.40
CA ASP A 181 -1.03 0.67 -11.26
C ASP A 181 0.26 -0.14 -11.56
N TYR A 182 1.42 0.53 -11.58
CA TYR A 182 2.71 -0.10 -11.83
C TYR A 182 3.82 0.55 -10.98
N PRO A 183 4.67 -0.22 -10.32
CA PRO A 183 4.59 -1.69 -10.15
C PRO A 183 3.37 -2.13 -9.33
N THR A 184 3.05 -3.42 -9.34
CA THR A 184 1.95 -3.98 -8.58
C THR A 184 2.26 -4.03 -7.08
N TRP A 185 1.24 -4.04 -6.24
CA TRP A 185 1.38 -4.08 -4.79
C TRP A 185 0.37 -5.02 -4.15
N GLU A 186 0.70 -5.45 -2.93
CA GLU A 186 -0.19 -6.18 -2.04
C GLU A 186 -0.43 -5.36 -0.77
N GLU A 187 -1.64 -5.44 -0.22
CA GLU A 187 -1.95 -4.85 1.06
C GLU A 187 -1.29 -5.65 2.19
N ASN A 188 -0.64 -4.95 3.09
CA ASN A 188 -0.10 -5.53 4.30
C ASN A 188 -1.00 -5.15 5.48
N ARG A 189 -1.65 -6.14 6.06
CA ARG A 189 -2.50 -5.99 7.26
C ARG A 189 -1.88 -6.61 8.50
N SER A 190 -0.66 -7.11 8.40
CA SER A 190 0.13 -7.53 9.55
C SER A 190 0.59 -6.29 10.33
N TYR A 191 0.38 -6.30 11.65
CA TYR A 191 0.59 -5.13 12.49
C TYR A 191 1.83 -5.20 13.34
N VAL A 192 2.59 -6.26 13.21
CA VAL A 192 3.77 -6.46 14.05
C VAL A 192 5.01 -6.40 13.20
N GLU A 193 5.79 -5.36 13.39
CA GLU A 193 7.13 -5.27 12.89
C GLU A 193 8.09 -5.43 14.07
N ASN A 194 8.82 -6.55 14.12
CA ASN A 194 9.76 -6.89 15.20
C ASN A 194 9.13 -6.92 16.62
N GLY A 195 7.89 -7.38 16.74
CA GLY A 195 7.18 -7.44 18.02
C GLY A 195 6.66 -6.10 18.53
N ILE A 196 6.80 -5.03 17.76
CA ILE A 196 6.26 -3.70 18.07
C ILE A 196 4.99 -3.52 17.26
N ALA A 197 4.02 -2.75 17.80
CA ALA A 197 2.83 -2.39 17.03
C ALA A 197 3.26 -1.85 15.67
N GLY A 198 3.00 -2.64 14.64
CA GLY A 198 3.41 -2.34 13.28
C GLY A 198 2.42 -1.41 12.61
N TYR A 199 2.64 -1.24 11.33
CA TYR A 199 1.85 -0.36 10.51
C TYR A 199 1.11 -1.18 9.47
N ALA A 200 -0.17 -0.92 9.27
CA ALA A 200 -0.82 -1.35 8.04
C ALA A 200 -0.27 -0.54 6.86
N GLY A 201 -0.28 -1.11 5.69
CA GLY A 201 0.28 -0.45 4.52
C GLY A 201 0.20 -1.30 3.27
N VAL A 202 1.07 -1.02 2.32
CA VAL A 202 1.19 -1.74 1.06
C VAL A 202 2.65 -2.09 0.79
N THR A 203 2.87 -3.26 0.23
CA THR A 203 4.18 -3.71 -0.23
C THR A 203 4.16 -3.84 -1.74
N PHE A 204 5.05 -3.16 -2.44
CA PHE A 204 5.23 -3.27 -3.87
C PHE A 204 6.08 -4.50 -4.21
N ASP A 205 5.85 -5.09 -5.39
CA ASP A 205 6.63 -6.22 -5.91
C ASP A 205 8.08 -5.82 -6.26
N THR A 206 8.30 -4.55 -6.57
CA THR A 206 9.62 -3.96 -6.79
C THR A 206 9.69 -2.57 -6.16
N ALA A 207 10.89 -2.15 -5.74
CA ALA A 207 11.08 -0.83 -5.15
C ALA A 207 10.66 0.29 -6.12
N LEU A 208 9.93 1.28 -5.60
CA LEU A 208 9.56 2.44 -6.38
C LEU A 208 10.79 3.25 -6.77
N PRO A 209 10.89 3.74 -8.03
CA PRO A 209 12.06 4.43 -8.50
C PRO A 209 12.21 5.82 -7.85
N LEU A 210 13.46 6.19 -7.56
CA LEU A 210 13.80 7.53 -7.08
C LEU A 210 13.93 8.51 -8.26
N ILE A 211 12.82 9.10 -8.66
CA ILE A 211 12.75 9.98 -9.82
C ILE A 211 12.62 11.47 -9.47
N HIS A 212 12.31 11.78 -8.22
CA HIS A 212 12.09 13.14 -7.75
C HIS A 212 13.37 13.81 -7.26
N THR A 213 13.35 15.13 -7.21
CA THR A 213 14.39 15.93 -6.58
C THR A 213 14.47 15.61 -5.09
N GLY A 214 15.68 15.27 -4.62
CA GLY A 214 15.87 14.71 -3.27
C GLY A 214 15.67 13.20 -3.25
N PRO A 215 16.01 12.53 -2.15
CA PRO A 215 15.86 11.08 -1.99
C PRO A 215 14.40 10.72 -1.65
N ALA A 216 13.49 10.96 -2.58
CA ALA A 216 12.07 10.69 -2.39
C ALA A 216 11.59 9.66 -3.42
N ALA A 217 10.90 8.62 -2.94
CA ALA A 217 10.17 7.72 -3.79
C ALA A 217 8.88 8.38 -4.32
N LYS A 218 8.24 7.71 -5.28
CA LYS A 218 6.91 8.05 -5.77
C LYS A 218 5.92 8.12 -4.60
N PRO A 219 5.12 9.19 -4.44
CA PRO A 219 4.13 9.27 -3.38
C PRO A 219 3.03 8.22 -3.52
N VAL A 220 2.65 7.62 -2.40
CA VAL A 220 1.58 6.63 -2.29
C VAL A 220 0.55 7.11 -1.29
N TYR A 221 -0.72 7.06 -1.65
CA TYR A 221 -1.82 7.52 -0.82
C TYR A 221 -2.82 6.39 -0.60
N ALA A 222 -3.48 6.40 0.55
CA ALA A 222 -4.53 5.44 0.86
C ALA A 222 -5.71 6.12 1.58
N GLU A 223 -6.91 5.66 1.26
CA GLU A 223 -8.11 5.88 2.04
C GLU A 223 -8.46 4.57 2.74
N TYR A 224 -8.63 4.61 4.05
CA TYR A 224 -8.89 3.41 4.86
C TYR A 224 -9.76 3.75 6.07
N TYR A 225 -10.19 2.72 6.80
CA TYR A 225 -10.86 2.88 8.07
C TYR A 225 -9.98 2.40 9.22
N GLU A 226 -9.95 3.19 10.30
CA GLU A 226 -9.29 2.83 11.55
C GLU A 226 -10.30 2.26 12.55
N PRO A 227 -10.01 1.11 13.20
CA PRO A 227 -10.88 0.54 14.20
C PRO A 227 -10.83 1.33 15.50
N SER A 228 -11.97 1.50 16.14
CA SER A 228 -12.08 1.94 17.53
C SER A 228 -12.42 0.76 18.43
N PHE A 229 -11.67 0.59 19.52
CA PHE A 229 -11.78 -0.56 20.40
C PHE A 229 -12.61 -0.30 21.64
N ALA A 230 -13.44 -1.28 22.03
CA ALA A 230 -14.16 -1.31 23.30
C ALA A 230 -13.86 -2.62 24.06
N ASN A 231 -13.95 -2.57 25.37
CA ASN A 231 -13.78 -3.76 26.20
C ASN A 231 -14.99 -4.69 26.07
N ILE A 232 -14.74 -5.98 26.09
CA ILE A 232 -15.77 -7.01 26.32
C ILE A 232 -15.85 -7.22 27.83
N PRO A 233 -16.92 -6.81 28.50
CA PRO A 233 -17.05 -7.03 29.93
C PRO A 233 -17.20 -8.53 30.23
N LYS A 234 -16.58 -8.97 31.32
CA LYS A 234 -16.67 -10.35 31.83
C LYS A 234 -16.28 -11.43 30.82
N ALA A 235 -15.29 -11.13 29.93
CA ALA A 235 -14.71 -12.11 29.03
C ALA A 235 -13.81 -13.11 29.76
N THR A 236 -13.79 -14.35 29.30
CA THR A 236 -12.94 -15.43 29.78
C THR A 236 -12.43 -16.30 28.62
N ASP A 237 -11.44 -17.14 28.91
CA ASP A 237 -10.97 -18.21 28.03
C ASP A 237 -10.64 -17.76 26.60
N PHE A 238 -9.90 -16.65 26.48
CA PHE A 238 -9.44 -16.19 25.18
C PHE A 238 -8.43 -17.19 24.59
N VAL A 239 -8.68 -17.57 23.35
CA VAL A 239 -7.80 -18.42 22.53
C VAL A 239 -7.42 -17.60 21.28
N ALA A 240 -6.13 -17.43 21.05
CA ALA A 240 -5.64 -16.80 19.84
C ALA A 240 -5.74 -17.76 18.64
N PRO A 241 -5.98 -17.28 17.42
CA PRO A 241 -5.82 -18.08 16.21
C PRO A 241 -4.33 -18.34 15.96
N GLU A 242 -3.90 -19.60 16.15
CA GLU A 242 -2.51 -20.00 16.00
C GLU A 242 -2.37 -21.14 14.99
N GLU A 243 -1.17 -21.30 14.45
CA GLU A 243 -0.86 -22.40 13.56
C GLU A 243 -0.56 -23.68 14.33
N SER A 244 -1.10 -24.78 13.84
CA SER A 244 -0.76 -26.10 14.29
C SER A 244 -0.11 -26.92 13.18
N PHE A 245 0.88 -27.73 13.57
CA PHE A 245 1.60 -28.60 12.66
C PHE A 245 1.33 -30.03 13.02
N SER A 246 0.93 -30.87 12.05
CA SER A 246 0.83 -32.29 12.21
C SER A 246 1.81 -33.04 11.30
N VAL A 247 2.43 -34.06 11.83
CA VAL A 247 3.36 -34.92 11.08
C VAL A 247 2.68 -36.26 10.89
N SER A 248 2.54 -36.67 9.64
CA SER A 248 2.14 -38.05 9.29
C SER A 248 3.34 -38.79 8.72
N SER A 249 3.46 -40.09 9.06
CA SER A 249 4.49 -40.91 8.48
C SER A 249 3.89 -42.20 7.91
N THR A 250 4.35 -42.60 6.73
CA THR A 250 3.96 -43.84 6.08
C THR A 250 5.20 -44.70 5.89
N GLN A 251 5.16 -45.93 6.37
CA GLN A 251 6.21 -46.92 6.11
C GLN A 251 6.10 -47.41 4.67
N ILE A 252 7.21 -47.43 3.99
CA ILE A 252 7.39 -48.01 2.65
C ILE A 252 8.49 -49.08 2.69
N TYR A 253 8.55 -49.93 1.66
CA TYR A 253 9.67 -50.83 1.53
C TYR A 253 11.00 -50.09 1.45
N GLY A 254 11.84 -50.27 2.49
CA GLY A 254 13.15 -49.64 2.59
C GLY A 254 13.23 -48.29 3.32
N GLY A 255 12.13 -47.83 3.95
CA GLY A 255 12.16 -46.59 4.76
C GLY A 255 10.81 -46.07 5.21
N THR A 256 10.80 -44.86 5.71
CA THR A 256 9.60 -44.10 6.12
C THR A 256 9.54 -42.80 5.38
N ILE A 257 8.40 -42.46 4.78
CA ILE A 257 8.12 -41.15 4.20
C ILE A 257 7.30 -40.36 5.23
N GLY A 258 7.82 -39.18 5.63
CA GLY A 258 7.10 -38.22 6.47
C GLY A 258 6.48 -37.12 5.63
N ALA A 259 5.27 -36.69 5.98
CA ALA A 259 4.63 -35.51 5.46
C ALA A 259 4.22 -34.60 6.63
N THR A 260 4.50 -33.30 6.49
CA THR A 260 4.06 -32.29 7.47
C THR A 260 2.90 -31.51 6.86
N SER A 261 1.81 -31.36 7.59
CA SER A 261 0.71 -30.49 7.24
C SER A 261 0.59 -29.35 8.25
N LYS A 262 0.22 -28.19 7.77
CA LYS A 262 0.01 -26.96 8.54
C LYS A 262 -1.47 -26.62 8.48
N SER A 263 -2.07 -26.25 9.61
CA SER A 263 -3.44 -25.76 9.68
C SER A 263 -3.53 -24.55 10.61
N LEU A 264 -4.38 -23.60 10.25
CA LEU A 264 -4.70 -22.44 11.10
C LEU A 264 -5.85 -22.83 12.04
N GLY A 265 -5.60 -22.70 13.35
CA GLY A 265 -6.64 -22.85 14.39
C GLY A 265 -7.51 -21.59 14.43
N GLN A 266 -8.77 -21.79 14.81
CA GLN A 266 -9.70 -20.68 15.04
C GLN A 266 -9.52 -20.12 16.44
N GLY A 267 -9.61 -18.79 16.57
CA GLY A 267 -9.63 -18.14 17.87
C GLY A 267 -11.02 -18.12 18.51
N GLY A 268 -11.08 -17.64 19.74
CA GLY A 268 -12.35 -17.45 20.42
C GLY A 268 -12.22 -16.97 21.86
N PHE A 269 -13.35 -16.72 22.49
CA PHE A 269 -13.47 -16.37 23.90
C PHE A 269 -14.87 -16.67 24.41
N ASN A 270 -15.04 -16.77 25.73
CA ASN A 270 -16.34 -16.79 26.35
C ASN A 270 -16.65 -15.44 26.99
N ALA A 271 -17.93 -15.04 27.01
CA ALA A 271 -18.39 -13.83 27.68
C ALA A 271 -19.65 -14.12 28.52
N PHE A 272 -19.70 -13.57 29.72
CA PHE A 272 -20.92 -13.56 30.53
C PHE A 272 -21.73 -12.32 30.14
N LEU A 273 -22.99 -12.56 29.78
CA LEU A 273 -23.88 -11.50 29.27
C LEU A 273 -24.76 -10.97 30.40
N GLU A 274 -25.11 -9.70 30.35
CA GLU A 274 -26.03 -9.09 31.32
C GLU A 274 -27.48 -9.32 30.93
N SER A 275 -27.82 -9.15 29.67
CA SER A 275 -29.15 -9.38 29.14
C SER A 275 -29.24 -10.49 28.09
N GLY A 276 -28.10 -10.82 27.43
CA GLY A 276 -28.03 -11.75 26.33
C GLY A 276 -28.66 -11.27 25.04
N ILE A 277 -29.04 -9.99 24.93
CA ILE A 277 -29.73 -9.39 23.78
C ILE A 277 -29.14 -8.06 23.36
N TYR A 278 -28.61 -7.25 24.28
CA TYR A 278 -28.23 -5.85 24.03
C TYR A 278 -26.74 -5.56 24.18
N GLU A 279 -25.90 -6.56 24.35
CA GLU A 279 -24.46 -6.37 24.41
C GLU A 279 -23.93 -5.82 23.08
N GLY A 280 -23.06 -4.81 23.14
CA GLY A 280 -22.59 -4.10 21.97
C GLY A 280 -21.95 -4.99 20.91
N PHE A 281 -21.15 -5.98 21.33
CA PHE A 281 -20.47 -6.90 20.42
C PHE A 281 -21.41 -7.91 19.72
N GLU A 282 -22.58 -8.21 20.29
CA GLU A 282 -23.55 -9.13 19.67
C GLU A 282 -24.11 -8.61 18.35
N LYS A 283 -24.22 -7.29 18.23
CA LYS A 283 -24.70 -6.62 17.02
C LYS A 283 -23.73 -6.75 15.85
N LEU A 284 -22.48 -7.11 16.15
CA LEU A 284 -21.40 -7.24 15.18
C LEU A 284 -21.15 -8.70 14.77
N ARG A 285 -22.09 -9.60 15.06
CA ARG A 285 -22.05 -10.99 14.59
C ARG A 285 -21.95 -11.05 13.07
N GLY A 286 -20.97 -11.80 12.56
CA GLY A 286 -20.71 -11.95 11.15
C GLY A 286 -19.80 -10.86 10.53
N GLU A 287 -19.45 -9.84 11.31
CA GLU A 287 -18.49 -8.83 10.90
C GLU A 287 -17.05 -9.34 11.06
N ASN A 288 -16.16 -8.90 10.18
CA ASN A 288 -14.73 -9.14 10.29
C ASN A 288 -14.11 -8.04 11.17
N LEU A 289 -13.68 -8.40 12.36
CA LEU A 289 -13.31 -7.48 13.42
C LEU A 289 -11.89 -7.72 13.90
N TRP A 290 -11.27 -6.67 14.40
CA TRP A 290 -10.04 -6.75 15.18
C TRP A 290 -10.34 -7.03 16.65
N PHE A 291 -9.51 -7.88 17.23
CA PHE A 291 -9.53 -8.20 18.67
C PHE A 291 -8.14 -7.95 19.24
N LYS A 292 -8.11 -7.42 20.47
CA LYS A 292 -6.90 -7.26 21.28
C LYS A 292 -7.09 -7.98 22.60
N PHE A 293 -6.17 -8.87 22.91
CA PHE A 293 -6.15 -9.55 24.22
C PHE A 293 -4.93 -9.06 25.00
N TYR A 294 -5.19 -8.48 26.16
CA TYR A 294 -4.18 -8.07 27.12
C TYR A 294 -4.10 -9.13 28.22
N PRO A 295 -3.00 -9.88 28.33
CA PRO A 295 -2.81 -10.81 29.47
C PRO A 295 -2.77 -10.08 30.81
N ASP A 296 -2.28 -8.83 30.81
CA ASP A 296 -2.27 -7.91 31.94
C ASP A 296 -2.72 -6.53 31.46
N ARG A 297 -3.93 -6.08 31.89
CA ARG A 297 -4.52 -4.81 31.47
C ARG A 297 -3.73 -3.57 31.89
N THR A 298 -2.78 -3.72 32.79
CA THR A 298 -1.91 -2.62 33.29
C THR A 298 -0.64 -2.48 32.45
N LYS A 299 -0.37 -3.41 31.52
CA LYS A 299 0.81 -3.43 30.68
C LYS A 299 0.45 -3.18 29.22
N ALA A 300 1.44 -2.70 28.48
CA ALA A 300 1.31 -2.42 27.04
C ALA A 300 1.21 -3.68 26.15
N PRO A 301 1.92 -4.81 26.42
CA PRO A 301 1.89 -5.97 25.55
C PRO A 301 0.49 -6.56 25.39
N TYR A 302 0.13 -6.89 24.14
CA TYR A 302 -1.15 -7.54 23.83
C TYR A 302 -1.01 -8.46 22.60
N ILE A 303 -1.97 -9.38 22.47
CA ILE A 303 -2.13 -10.20 21.28
C ILE A 303 -3.21 -9.57 20.40
N ALA A 304 -2.90 -9.34 19.13
CA ALA A 304 -3.83 -8.84 18.13
C ALA A 304 -4.24 -9.95 17.17
N CYS A 305 -5.52 -10.03 16.83
CA CYS A 305 -6.00 -10.91 15.77
C CYS A 305 -7.21 -10.30 15.06
N GLN A 306 -7.42 -10.71 13.82
CA GLN A 306 -8.57 -10.31 13.02
C GLN A 306 -9.35 -11.56 12.58
N GLY A 307 -10.68 -11.46 12.59
CA GLY A 307 -11.53 -12.53 12.08
C GLY A 307 -13.02 -12.25 12.19
N ILE A 308 -13.80 -13.11 11.57
CA ILE A 308 -15.26 -13.01 11.57
C ILE A 308 -15.78 -13.48 12.92
N LEU A 309 -16.57 -12.61 13.58
CA LEU A 309 -17.16 -12.89 14.87
C LEU A 309 -18.37 -13.82 14.75
N GLY A 310 -18.25 -15.05 15.27
CA GLY A 310 -19.36 -15.96 15.50
C GLY A 310 -19.82 -15.91 16.97
N ILE A 311 -21.12 -16.01 17.24
CA ILE A 311 -21.66 -15.95 18.61
C ILE A 311 -22.73 -17.04 18.80
N THR A 312 -22.53 -17.88 19.79
CA THR A 312 -23.52 -18.87 20.27
C THR A 312 -23.90 -18.56 21.72
N ARG A 313 -25.18 -18.29 21.98
CA ARG A 313 -25.67 -17.94 23.31
C ARG A 313 -26.28 -19.12 24.02
N SER A 314 -26.11 -19.17 25.33
CA SER A 314 -26.71 -20.18 26.22
C SER A 314 -27.43 -19.47 27.37
N PHE A 315 -28.65 -19.89 27.63
CA PHE A 315 -29.54 -19.36 28.69
C PHE A 315 -29.87 -20.47 29.70
N PRO A 316 -28.93 -20.86 30.54
CA PRO A 316 -29.14 -21.97 31.50
C PRO A 316 -30.08 -21.51 32.63
N ALA A 317 -30.96 -22.40 33.07
CA ALA A 317 -31.80 -22.14 34.22
C ALA A 317 -30.96 -22.15 35.51
N GLY A 318 -30.97 -21.00 36.23
CA GLY A 318 -30.26 -20.89 37.53
C GLY A 318 -28.75 -20.59 37.42
N ASP A 319 -28.23 -20.29 36.25
CA ASP A 319 -26.83 -19.91 36.04
C ASP A 319 -26.76 -18.66 35.15
N ASN A 320 -25.57 -18.08 35.01
CA ASN A 320 -25.35 -16.89 34.21
C ASN A 320 -25.54 -17.16 32.71
N ILE A 321 -26.11 -16.20 31.99
CA ILE A 321 -26.18 -16.19 30.52
C ILE A 321 -24.78 -16.12 29.97
N LYS A 322 -24.44 -17.00 29.01
CA LYS A 322 -23.12 -17.11 28.41
C LYS A 322 -23.18 -16.99 26.89
N ALA A 323 -22.16 -16.38 26.31
CA ALA A 323 -21.87 -16.43 24.90
C ALA A 323 -20.52 -17.10 24.67
N THR A 324 -20.51 -18.11 23.81
CA THR A 324 -19.29 -18.66 23.23
C THR A 324 -19.05 -17.93 21.90
N CYS A 325 -17.96 -17.21 21.81
CA CYS A 325 -17.58 -16.43 20.66
C CYS A 325 -16.45 -17.12 19.91
N THR A 326 -16.58 -17.23 18.60
CA THR A 326 -15.53 -17.75 17.70
C THR A 326 -14.97 -16.59 16.89
N ILE A 327 -13.68 -16.63 16.63
CA ILE A 327 -12.98 -15.71 15.75
C ILE A 327 -12.47 -16.53 14.57
N SER A 328 -13.20 -16.50 13.45
CA SER A 328 -12.82 -17.20 12.24
C SER A 328 -11.79 -16.34 11.48
N SER A 329 -10.52 -16.64 11.69
CA SER A 329 -9.39 -15.87 11.19
C SER A 329 -8.80 -16.46 9.92
N GLU A 330 -8.26 -15.61 9.06
CA GLU A 330 -7.49 -15.96 7.86
C GLU A 330 -5.97 -15.93 8.11
N ALA A 331 -5.54 -15.36 9.24
CA ALA A 331 -4.15 -15.22 9.62
C ALA A 331 -3.94 -15.59 11.10
N ILE A 332 -2.71 -15.87 11.47
CA ILE A 332 -2.31 -16.06 12.87
C ILE A 332 -2.47 -14.76 13.66
N ALA A 333 -2.53 -14.90 14.98
CA ALA A 333 -2.46 -13.76 15.89
C ALA A 333 -1.03 -13.19 15.92
N ASP A 334 -0.94 -11.88 16.16
CA ASP A 334 0.31 -11.14 16.30
C ASP A 334 0.54 -10.77 17.78
N ASP A 335 1.76 -11.01 18.29
CA ASP A 335 2.19 -10.60 19.62
C ASP A 335 2.80 -9.20 19.55
N VAL A 336 2.15 -8.24 20.17
CA VAL A 336 2.60 -6.84 20.26
C VAL A 336 3.22 -6.59 21.61
N VAL A 337 4.51 -6.24 21.65
CA VAL A 337 5.29 -6.14 22.90
C VAL A 337 5.45 -4.72 23.44
N SER A 338 5.11 -3.67 22.69
CA SER A 338 5.22 -2.26 23.16
C SER A 338 4.18 -1.37 22.53
#